data_757adcb45682d00075712226c92b1589
#
_entry.id   757adcb45682d00075712226c92b1589
#
_cell.length_a   1.000
_cell.length_b   1.000
_cell.length_c   1.000
_cell.angle_alpha   90.00
_cell.angle_beta   90.00
_cell.angle_gamma   90.00
#
_symmetry.space_group_name_H-M   'P 1'
#
loop_
_entity.id
_entity.type
_entity.pdbx_description
1 polymer ?
#
loop_
_entity_poly.entity_id
_entity_poly.type
_entity_poly.pdbx_seq_one_letter_code
_entity_poly.pdbx_strand_id
1 'polypeptide(L)'
;KTILGKEQWSWLESKFKEDVDLIVLVSSIQILATNHGFEKWNNFPHERSKLLSLIKESKKPVILVSGDRHKAAIYKRDNLYELTTSSLNKPLPGWLERIWKETDPLLEGEIHYNMNYGVVKLIDSSLIVLQLKNEFGQILEEVKIQ
;
A
#
# COMPACT_ATOMS: atom_id res chain seq x y z
N LYS A 1 -19.20 3.54 -11.22
CA LYS A 1 -17.93 4.29 -11.26
C LYS A 1 -16.78 3.33 -11.46
N THR A 2 -15.75 3.73 -12.20
CA THR A 2 -14.52 2.97 -12.48
C THR A 2 -13.30 3.78 -12.06
N ILE A 3 -12.22 3.10 -11.65
CA ILE A 3 -10.89 3.69 -11.43
C ILE A 3 -10.09 3.59 -12.72
N LEU A 4 -10.01 2.38 -13.28
CA LEU A 4 -9.26 2.08 -14.49
C LEU A 4 -10.22 1.94 -15.68
N GLY A 5 -9.77 2.41 -16.84
CA GLY A 5 -10.46 2.14 -18.10
C GLY A 5 -10.12 0.74 -18.65
N LYS A 6 -10.84 0.31 -19.70
CA LYS A 6 -10.64 -1.01 -20.33
C LYS A 6 -9.20 -1.24 -20.79
N GLU A 7 -8.60 -0.22 -21.40
CA GLU A 7 -7.21 -0.32 -21.90
C GLU A 7 -6.21 -0.52 -20.78
N GLN A 8 -6.37 0.22 -19.66
CA GLN A 8 -5.48 0.08 -18.51
C GLN A 8 -5.66 -1.25 -17.81
N TRP A 9 -6.90 -1.78 -17.73
CA TRP A 9 -7.14 -3.13 -17.26
C TRP A 9 -6.46 -4.19 -18.13
N SER A 10 -6.60 -4.11 -19.46
CA SER A 10 -5.94 -5.04 -20.38
C SER A 10 -4.42 -5.00 -20.25
N TRP A 11 -3.86 -3.80 -20.11
CA TRP A 11 -2.44 -3.62 -19.85
C TRP A 11 -2.02 -4.25 -18.53
N LEU A 12 -2.73 -3.98 -17.43
CA LEU A 12 -2.43 -4.52 -16.11
C LEU A 12 -2.48 -6.05 -16.09
N GLU A 13 -3.54 -6.62 -16.66
CA GLU A 13 -3.69 -8.08 -16.80
C GLU A 13 -2.53 -8.71 -17.60
N SER A 14 -2.03 -8.01 -18.62
CA SER A 14 -0.86 -8.47 -19.37
C SER A 14 0.41 -8.46 -18.52
N LYS A 15 0.59 -7.44 -17.65
CA LYS A 15 1.75 -7.33 -16.76
C LYS A 15 1.80 -8.44 -15.71
N PHE A 16 0.64 -8.86 -15.20
CA PHE A 16 0.59 -9.99 -14.27
C PHE A 16 0.94 -11.35 -14.88
N LYS A 17 0.96 -11.45 -16.23
CA LYS A 17 1.37 -12.67 -16.97
C LYS A 17 2.86 -12.73 -17.26
N GLU A 18 3.61 -11.61 -17.12
CA GLU A 18 5.05 -11.60 -17.36
C GLU A 18 5.77 -12.55 -16.40
N ASP A 19 6.85 -13.17 -16.88
CA ASP A 19 7.67 -14.07 -16.06
C ASP A 19 8.61 -13.25 -15.19
N VAL A 20 8.17 -12.99 -13.96
CA VAL A 20 8.87 -12.19 -12.94
C VAL A 20 8.70 -12.82 -11.56
N ASP A 21 9.70 -12.67 -10.70
CA ASP A 21 9.73 -13.21 -9.35
C ASP A 21 8.93 -12.37 -8.35
N LEU A 22 8.74 -11.08 -8.61
CA LEU A 22 8.03 -10.14 -7.73
C LEU A 22 7.33 -9.07 -8.55
N ILE A 23 6.13 -8.71 -8.13
CA ILE A 23 5.40 -7.55 -8.65
C ILE A 23 5.32 -6.48 -7.56
N VAL A 24 5.80 -5.28 -7.86
CA VAL A 24 5.53 -4.09 -7.05
C VAL A 24 4.46 -3.28 -7.75
N LEU A 25 3.25 -3.31 -7.22
CA LEU A 25 2.11 -2.59 -7.77
C LEU A 25 1.95 -1.23 -7.07
N VAL A 26 2.15 -0.16 -7.84
CA VAL A 26 2.03 1.21 -7.36
C VAL A 26 0.66 1.78 -7.72
N SER A 27 -0.04 2.29 -6.72
CA SER A 27 -1.34 2.96 -6.86
C SER A 27 -1.28 4.35 -6.23
N SER A 28 -1.93 5.33 -6.83
CA SER A 28 -2.04 6.68 -6.25
C SER A 28 -2.81 6.68 -4.92
N ILE A 29 -3.84 5.83 -4.80
CA ILE A 29 -4.70 5.70 -3.61
C ILE A 29 -4.65 4.29 -3.04
N GLN A 30 -5.02 4.15 -1.77
CA GLN A 30 -4.94 2.89 -1.03
C GLN A 30 -5.85 1.80 -1.60
N ILE A 31 -5.33 0.57 -1.64
CA ILE A 31 -6.00 -0.63 -2.14
C ILE A 31 -6.61 -1.44 -0.99
N LEU A 32 -5.85 -1.68 0.08
CA LEU A 32 -6.28 -2.52 1.19
C LEU A 32 -7.15 -1.78 2.20
N ALA A 33 -6.83 -0.54 2.52
CA ALA A 33 -7.56 0.24 3.51
C ALA A 33 -9.07 0.31 3.24
N THR A 34 -9.87 0.19 4.31
CA THR A 34 -11.34 0.10 4.21
C THR A 34 -12.08 1.18 4.97
N ASN A 35 -11.53 1.67 6.09
CA ASN A 35 -12.32 2.31 7.14
C ASN A 35 -12.28 3.85 7.17
N HIS A 36 -11.52 4.52 6.31
CA HIS A 36 -11.50 5.99 6.28
C HIS A 36 -12.48 6.58 5.26
N GLY A 37 -12.85 7.86 5.42
CA GLY A 37 -13.82 8.55 4.56
C GLY A 37 -13.26 9.10 3.22
N PHE A 38 -11.93 8.98 2.98
CA PHE A 38 -11.27 9.52 1.80
C PHE A 38 -11.26 8.54 0.63
N GLU A 39 -10.74 8.98 -0.51
CA GLU A 39 -10.62 8.14 -1.71
C GLU A 39 -9.73 6.92 -1.45
N LYS A 40 -10.19 5.79 -1.92
CA LYS A 40 -9.51 4.49 -1.86
C LYS A 40 -10.19 3.51 -2.81
N TRP A 41 -9.53 2.43 -3.13
CA TRP A 41 -10.10 1.38 -3.99
C TRP A 41 -11.39 0.77 -3.42
N ASN A 42 -11.58 0.79 -2.10
CA ASN A 42 -12.82 0.31 -1.49
C ASN A 42 -14.07 1.13 -1.88
N ASN A 43 -13.90 2.34 -2.40
CA ASN A 43 -14.99 3.14 -2.98
C ASN A 43 -15.44 2.61 -4.37
N PHE A 44 -14.68 1.65 -4.93
CA PHE A 44 -14.92 1.00 -6.22
C PHE A 44 -14.89 -0.54 -6.04
N PRO A 45 -15.85 -1.12 -5.32
CA PRO A 45 -15.76 -2.50 -4.82
C PRO A 45 -15.59 -3.54 -5.94
N HIS A 46 -16.19 -3.33 -7.10
CA HIS A 46 -16.05 -4.25 -8.23
C HIS A 46 -14.63 -4.28 -8.77
N GLU A 47 -14.01 -3.11 -8.95
CA GLU A 47 -12.63 -3.03 -9.45
C GLU A 47 -11.62 -3.48 -8.41
N ARG A 48 -11.85 -3.14 -7.14
CA ARG A 48 -11.03 -3.67 -6.04
C ARG A 48 -11.08 -5.20 -5.98
N SER A 49 -12.26 -5.79 -6.07
CA SER A 49 -12.41 -7.25 -6.09
C SER A 49 -11.71 -7.87 -7.30
N LYS A 50 -11.85 -7.26 -8.47
CA LYS A 50 -11.16 -7.71 -9.70
C LYS A 50 -9.64 -7.67 -9.53
N LEU A 51 -9.09 -6.57 -8.96
CA LEU A 51 -7.66 -6.44 -8.71
C LEU A 51 -7.15 -7.49 -7.73
N LEU A 52 -7.85 -7.67 -6.60
CA LEU A 52 -7.46 -8.66 -5.59
C LEU A 52 -7.55 -10.11 -6.13
N SER A 53 -8.52 -10.41 -7.01
CA SER A 53 -8.58 -11.69 -7.72
C SER A 53 -7.39 -11.87 -8.67
N LEU A 54 -7.06 -10.86 -9.46
CA LEU A 54 -5.90 -10.88 -10.37
C LEU A 54 -4.59 -11.12 -9.61
N ILE A 55 -4.40 -10.45 -8.48
CA ILE A 55 -3.26 -10.66 -7.58
C ILE A 55 -3.21 -12.11 -7.11
N LYS A 56 -4.31 -12.62 -6.58
CA LYS A 56 -4.40 -13.99 -6.06
C LYS A 56 -4.14 -15.05 -7.14
N GLU A 57 -4.71 -14.86 -8.33
CA GLU A 57 -4.59 -15.77 -9.47
C GLU A 57 -3.18 -15.80 -10.05
N SER A 58 -2.43 -14.73 -9.94
CA SER A 58 -1.04 -14.66 -10.41
C SER A 58 -0.11 -15.63 -9.69
N LYS A 59 -0.43 -15.98 -8.44
CA LYS A 59 0.39 -16.82 -7.54
C LYS A 59 1.82 -16.28 -7.31
N LYS A 60 2.05 -15.03 -7.66
CA LYS A 60 3.33 -14.35 -7.49
C LYS A 60 3.33 -13.54 -6.20
N PRO A 61 4.48 -13.33 -5.57
CA PRO A 61 4.62 -12.30 -4.55
C PRO A 61 4.25 -10.93 -5.11
N VAL A 62 3.38 -10.21 -4.40
CA VAL A 62 2.96 -8.85 -4.77
C VAL A 62 3.10 -7.95 -3.56
N ILE A 63 3.74 -6.80 -3.75
CA ILE A 63 3.79 -5.71 -2.79
C ILE A 63 3.01 -4.54 -3.36
N LEU A 64 2.10 -4.00 -2.55
CA LEU A 64 1.35 -2.79 -2.89
C LEU A 64 2.06 -1.58 -2.30
N VAL A 65 2.17 -0.53 -3.09
CA VAL A 65 2.69 0.78 -2.64
C VAL A 65 1.65 1.84 -2.98
N SER A 66 1.29 2.65 -2.00
CA SER A 66 0.30 3.71 -2.20
C SER A 66 0.64 5.02 -1.50
N GLY A 67 -0.13 6.06 -1.78
CA GLY A 67 0.08 7.40 -1.27
C GLY A 67 -1.21 8.16 -0.96
N ASP A 68 -1.19 9.48 -1.19
CA ASP A 68 -2.31 10.43 -1.11
C ASP A 68 -2.96 10.59 0.29
N ARG A 69 -2.32 10.11 1.33
CA ARG A 69 -2.89 10.12 2.69
C ARG A 69 -2.24 11.12 3.64
N HIS A 70 -1.15 11.78 3.22
CA HIS A 70 -0.36 12.70 4.05
C HIS A 70 0.07 12.09 5.40
N LYS A 71 0.28 10.76 5.41
CA LYS A 71 0.69 9.93 6.54
C LYS A 71 1.32 8.65 6.01
N ALA A 72 1.88 7.84 6.89
CA ALA A 72 2.38 6.51 6.56
C ALA A 72 1.72 5.44 7.42
N ALA A 73 1.52 4.26 6.84
CA ALA A 73 1.05 3.06 7.52
C ALA A 73 1.36 1.82 6.67
N ILE A 74 1.39 0.66 7.31
CA ILE A 74 1.42 -0.63 6.64
C ILE A 74 0.06 -1.29 6.83
N TYR A 75 -0.49 -1.85 5.76
CA TYR A 75 -1.72 -2.63 5.78
C TYR A 75 -1.43 -4.05 5.34
N LYS A 76 -2.15 -5.02 5.92
CA LYS A 76 -1.97 -6.44 5.64
C LYS A 76 -3.31 -7.13 5.43
N ARG A 77 -3.37 -7.96 4.41
CA ARG A 77 -4.47 -8.90 4.19
C ARG A 77 -3.89 -10.22 3.71
N ASP A 78 -4.00 -11.26 4.53
CA ASP A 78 -3.33 -12.54 4.30
C ASP A 78 -1.80 -12.33 4.11
N ASN A 79 -1.25 -12.70 2.96
CA ASN A 79 0.16 -12.48 2.60
C ASN A 79 0.37 -11.24 1.71
N LEU A 80 -0.64 -10.41 1.53
CA LEU A 80 -0.57 -9.19 0.74
C LEU A 80 -0.33 -7.99 1.66
N TYR A 81 0.74 -7.23 1.40
CA TYR A 81 1.09 -6.04 2.15
C TYR A 81 0.97 -4.80 1.30
N GLU A 82 0.50 -3.72 1.89
CA GLU A 82 0.44 -2.39 1.29
C GLU A 82 1.24 -1.40 2.15
N LEU A 83 2.28 -0.83 1.56
CA LEU A 83 3.07 0.24 2.12
C LEU A 83 2.50 1.58 1.66
N THR A 84 1.75 2.25 2.52
CA THR A 84 1.27 3.62 2.27
C THR A 84 2.28 4.61 2.82
N THR A 85 2.77 5.53 1.97
CA THR A 85 3.72 6.58 2.39
C THR A 85 3.52 7.81 1.51
N SER A 86 3.21 8.96 2.11
CA SER A 86 2.84 10.16 1.35
C SER A 86 3.07 11.48 2.07
N SER A 87 4.04 11.52 3.00
CA SER A 87 4.32 12.70 3.81
C SER A 87 5.78 13.17 3.69
N LEU A 88 6.40 13.04 2.52
CA LEU A 88 7.79 13.47 2.35
C LEU A 88 7.97 14.97 2.55
N ASN A 89 7.01 15.80 2.14
CA ASN A 89 7.07 17.25 2.19
C ASN A 89 5.83 17.93 2.78
N LYS A 90 4.74 17.20 2.97
CA LYS A 90 3.46 17.77 3.47
C LYS A 90 2.75 16.79 4.40
N PRO A 91 3.25 16.63 5.64
CA PRO A 91 2.58 15.81 6.64
C PRO A 91 1.27 16.46 7.09
N LEU A 92 0.36 15.66 7.62
CA LEU A 92 -0.79 16.19 8.36
C LEU A 92 -0.31 16.87 9.64
N PRO A 93 -0.94 17.98 10.06
CA PRO A 93 -0.61 18.61 11.35
C PRO A 93 -0.75 17.60 12.49
N GLY A 94 0.27 17.46 13.35
CA GLY A 94 0.32 16.47 14.43
C GLY A 94 -0.83 16.55 15.45
N TRP A 95 -1.51 17.72 15.57
CA TRP A 95 -2.69 17.84 16.42
C TRP A 95 -3.92 17.08 15.88
N LEU A 96 -3.97 16.80 14.55
CA LEU A 96 -5.03 16.00 13.95
C LEU A 96 -4.96 14.52 14.40
N GLU A 97 -3.78 14.01 14.74
CA GLU A 97 -3.59 12.68 15.30
C GLU A 97 -4.42 12.46 16.57
N ARG A 98 -4.52 13.49 17.42
CA ARG A 98 -5.26 13.44 18.69
C ARG A 98 -6.78 13.40 18.49
N ILE A 99 -7.26 13.98 17.39
CA ILE A 99 -8.69 14.13 17.10
C ILE A 99 -9.18 13.01 16.18
N TRP A 100 -8.33 12.56 15.27
CA TRP A 100 -8.67 11.62 14.21
C TRP A 100 -7.94 10.29 14.39
N LYS A 101 -8.35 9.51 15.36
CA LYS A 101 -7.89 8.11 15.45
C LYS A 101 -8.53 7.32 14.31
N GLU A 102 -7.80 7.21 13.22
CA GLU A 102 -8.18 6.29 12.16
C GLU A 102 -7.85 4.86 12.60
N THR A 103 -8.83 4.00 12.54
CA THR A 103 -8.68 2.57 12.80
C THR A 103 -9.10 1.81 11.55
N ASP A 104 -8.34 0.81 11.18
CA ASP A 104 -8.66 -0.09 10.06
C ASP A 104 -8.35 -1.52 10.48
N PRO A 105 -9.23 -2.50 10.23
CA PRO A 105 -8.98 -3.90 10.60
C PRO A 105 -7.78 -4.54 9.89
N LEU A 106 -7.31 -3.92 8.81
CA LEU A 106 -6.14 -4.38 8.05
C LEU A 106 -4.86 -3.59 8.37
N LEU A 107 -4.93 -2.64 9.31
CA LEU A 107 -3.75 -1.89 9.75
C LEU A 107 -2.79 -2.83 10.49
N GLU A 108 -1.54 -2.86 10.06
CA GLU A 108 -0.42 -3.57 10.69
C GLU A 108 0.47 -2.52 11.37
N GLY A 109 0.59 -2.56 12.70
CA GLY A 109 1.34 -1.56 13.47
C GLY A 109 0.58 -0.24 13.66
N GLU A 110 1.27 0.89 13.49
CA GLU A 110 0.76 2.22 13.79
C GLU A 110 0.67 3.12 12.55
N ILE A 111 -0.04 4.24 12.70
CA ILE A 111 -0.09 5.30 11.68
C ILE A 111 0.88 6.41 12.08
N HIS A 112 1.74 6.81 11.14
CA HIS A 112 2.74 7.86 11.36
C HIS A 112 2.38 9.11 10.56
N TYR A 113 2.22 10.23 11.26
CA TYR A 113 1.75 11.50 10.70
C TYR A 113 2.87 12.48 10.35
N ASN A 114 4.09 12.28 10.89
CA ASN A 114 5.24 13.11 10.60
C ASN A 114 5.75 12.92 9.17
N MET A 115 6.76 13.71 8.78
CA MET A 115 7.46 13.51 7.51
C MET A 115 7.99 12.08 7.43
N ASN A 116 7.73 11.41 6.32
CA ASN A 116 8.05 10.01 6.14
C ASN A 116 8.29 9.63 4.69
N TYR A 117 8.97 8.50 4.51
CA TYR A 117 9.11 7.80 3.25
C TYR A 117 9.15 6.28 3.48
N GLY A 118 8.79 5.54 2.44
CA GLY A 118 8.81 4.10 2.45
C GLY A 118 10.02 3.53 1.71
N VAL A 119 10.48 2.37 2.17
CA VAL A 119 11.55 1.60 1.52
C VAL A 119 11.10 0.16 1.35
N VAL A 120 11.23 -0.36 0.14
CA VAL A 120 11.09 -1.78 -0.18
C VAL A 120 12.49 -2.31 -0.45
N LYS A 121 12.96 -3.24 0.37
CA LYS A 121 14.26 -3.89 0.21
C LYS A 121 14.06 -5.33 -0.24
N LEU A 122 14.74 -5.70 -1.29
CA LEU A 122 14.90 -7.09 -1.71
C LEU A 122 16.24 -7.56 -1.19
N ILE A 123 16.24 -8.42 -0.18
CA ILE A 123 17.49 -8.92 0.43
C ILE A 123 18.01 -10.10 -0.38
N ASP A 124 17.12 -11.01 -0.73
CA ASP A 124 17.36 -12.16 -1.61
C ASP A 124 16.06 -12.58 -2.29
N SER A 125 16.04 -13.71 -2.96
CA SER A 125 14.86 -14.22 -3.66
C SER A 125 13.68 -14.58 -2.75
N SER A 126 13.88 -14.64 -1.44
CA SER A 126 12.87 -15.11 -0.46
C SER A 126 12.53 -14.09 0.62
N LEU A 127 13.31 -13.01 0.78
CA LEU A 127 13.13 -12.04 1.86
C LEU A 127 12.95 -10.62 1.34
N ILE A 128 11.77 -10.10 1.56
CA ILE A 128 11.40 -8.71 1.29
C ILE A 128 11.24 -7.99 2.63
N VAL A 129 11.81 -6.80 2.74
CA VAL A 129 11.68 -5.96 3.93
C VAL A 129 11.00 -4.65 3.55
N LEU A 130 9.86 -4.37 4.19
CA LEU A 130 9.18 -3.09 4.09
C LEU A 130 9.57 -2.22 5.29
N GLN A 131 9.98 -0.99 5.05
CA GLN A 131 10.31 -0.04 6.11
C GLN A 131 9.56 1.27 5.89
N LEU A 132 8.96 1.79 6.95
CA LEU A 132 8.59 3.20 7.06
C LEU A 132 9.71 3.93 7.79
N LYS A 133 10.12 5.07 7.27
CA LYS A 133 11.19 5.90 7.84
C LYS A 133 10.75 7.34 7.97
N ASN A 134 11.26 8.01 9.00
CA ASN A 134 11.12 9.46 9.13
C ASN A 134 12.13 10.20 8.24
N GLU A 135 12.08 11.53 8.24
CA GLU A 135 12.96 12.43 7.48
C GLU A 135 14.44 12.28 7.83
N PHE A 136 14.77 11.74 9.01
CA PHE A 136 16.14 11.50 9.47
C PHE A 136 16.65 10.10 9.11
N GLY A 137 15.83 9.28 8.43
CA GLY A 137 16.17 7.91 8.04
C GLY A 137 16.00 6.88 9.16
N GLN A 138 15.45 7.28 10.31
CA GLN A 138 15.14 6.35 11.40
C GLN A 138 13.94 5.47 11.03
N ILE A 139 14.02 4.19 11.35
CA ILE A 139 12.93 3.24 11.10
C ILE A 139 11.81 3.50 12.10
N LEU A 140 10.62 3.75 11.58
CA LEU A 140 9.37 3.87 12.34
C LEU A 140 8.68 2.52 12.47
N GLU A 141 8.61 1.78 11.36
CA GLU A 141 8.01 0.44 11.26
C GLU A 141 8.84 -0.43 10.32
N GLU A 142 8.93 -1.71 10.62
CA GLU A 142 9.58 -2.71 9.75
C GLU A 142 8.77 -4.00 9.72
N VAL A 143 8.53 -4.50 8.51
CA VAL A 143 7.90 -5.81 8.29
C VAL A 143 8.80 -6.64 7.38
N LYS A 144 9.04 -7.89 7.77
CA LYS A 144 9.77 -8.89 6.98
C LYS A 144 8.77 -9.89 6.39
N ILE A 145 8.85 -10.08 5.09
CA ILE A 145 7.98 -10.98 4.31
C ILE A 145 8.86 -12.09 3.74
N GLN A 146 8.51 -13.32 4.07
CA GLN A 146 9.16 -14.56 3.61
C GLN A 146 8.26 -15.33 2.67
#